data_cd2fed29bfbd1a4d58f3f777509fa755
#
_entry.id   cd2fed29bfbd1a4d58f3f777509fa755
#
_cell.length_a   1.000
_cell.length_b   1.000
_cell.length_c   1.000
_cell.angle_alpha   90.00
_cell.angle_beta   90.00
_cell.angle_gamma   90.00
#
_symmetry.space_group_name_H-M   'P 1'
#
loop_
_entity.id
_entity.type
_entity.pdbx_description
1 polymer ?
#
loop_
_entity_poly.entity_id
_entity_poly.type
_entity_poly.pdbx_seq_one_letter_code
_entity_poly.pdbx_strand_id
1 'polypeptide(L)'
;LSITAGYHRLCSHKAYNANPFYEWSVLITSLLAFEMSALKWCFDHRLHHNHVDTDEDPYSIDKGFWYAHILWLFDYERKFDPSLVPDLMRNPRVMFQDKYYIPLAIIFNALLIGAACFFMDPMAAFFYGFLLRMAMVHHCTWFINSLCHTFGSKTYSRELSAVDNAALAMLIPEAKTRI
;
A
#
# COMPACT_ATOMS: atom_id res chain seq x y z
N LEU A 1 0.16 -9.63 -0.48
CA LEU A 1 -0.89 -10.02 -1.45
C LEU A 1 -2.12 -9.10 -1.40
N SER A 2 -2.69 -8.80 -0.22
CA SER A 2 -3.91 -7.98 -0.13
C SER A 2 -3.69 -6.52 -0.56
N ILE A 3 -2.55 -5.94 -0.27
CA ILE A 3 -2.19 -4.61 -0.77
C ILE A 3 -2.01 -4.68 -2.29
N THR A 4 -1.18 -5.58 -2.80
CA THR A 4 -0.92 -5.75 -4.24
C THR A 4 -2.17 -6.07 -5.05
N ALA A 5 -2.87 -7.13 -4.70
CA ALA A 5 -4.05 -7.58 -5.44
C ALA A 5 -5.27 -6.68 -5.16
N GLY A 6 -5.47 -6.29 -3.90
CA GLY A 6 -6.61 -5.47 -3.46
C GLY A 6 -6.42 -3.99 -3.72
N TYR A 7 -5.66 -3.31 -2.89
CA TYR A 7 -5.54 -1.85 -2.96
C TYR A 7 -4.95 -1.37 -4.28
N HIS A 8 -3.82 -1.95 -4.68
CA HIS A 8 -3.12 -1.53 -5.88
C HIS A 8 -3.90 -1.92 -7.15
N ARG A 9 -4.08 -3.22 -7.42
CA ARG A 9 -4.63 -3.68 -8.72
C ARG A 9 -6.14 -3.58 -8.81
N LEU A 10 -6.90 -3.95 -7.77
CA LEU A 10 -8.36 -3.91 -7.81
C LEU A 10 -8.88 -2.48 -7.62
N CYS A 11 -8.47 -1.82 -6.52
CA CYS A 11 -9.05 -0.54 -6.12
C CYS A 11 -8.42 0.65 -6.85
N SER A 12 -7.08 0.72 -7.00
CA SER A 12 -6.41 1.86 -7.63
C SER A 12 -6.46 1.78 -9.15
N HIS A 13 -5.99 0.66 -9.73
CA HIS A 13 -5.85 0.51 -11.17
C HIS A 13 -7.05 -0.12 -11.87
N LYS A 14 -8.03 -0.66 -11.14
CA LYS A 14 -9.21 -1.36 -11.72
C LYS A 14 -8.82 -2.42 -12.74
N ALA A 15 -7.70 -3.11 -12.48
CA ALA A 15 -7.10 -4.06 -13.41
C ALA A 15 -7.96 -5.31 -13.65
N TYR A 16 -8.93 -5.57 -12.78
CA TYR A 16 -9.92 -6.66 -12.90
C TYR A 16 -11.16 -6.33 -12.08
N ASN A 17 -12.25 -7.08 -12.36
CA ASN A 17 -13.49 -7.02 -11.59
C ASN A 17 -13.49 -8.11 -10.53
N ALA A 18 -14.01 -7.82 -9.37
CA ALA A 18 -14.13 -8.75 -8.26
C ALA A 18 -15.61 -8.91 -7.84
N ASN A 19 -15.97 -10.12 -7.39
CA ASN A 19 -17.25 -10.32 -6.73
C ASN A 19 -17.20 -9.75 -5.30
N PRO A 20 -18.34 -9.48 -4.66
CA PRO A 20 -18.39 -8.89 -3.31
C PRO A 20 -17.66 -9.70 -2.23
N PHE A 21 -17.64 -11.03 -2.34
CA PHE A 21 -16.95 -11.89 -1.38
C PHE A 21 -15.43 -11.70 -1.45
N TYR A 22 -14.87 -11.71 -2.66
CA TYR A 22 -13.45 -11.49 -2.88
C TYR A 22 -13.05 -10.07 -2.44
N GLU A 23 -13.85 -9.06 -2.78
CA GLU A 23 -13.61 -7.69 -2.37
C GLU A 23 -13.57 -7.55 -0.84
N TRP A 24 -14.53 -8.14 -0.11
CA TRP A 24 -14.50 -8.19 1.34
C TRP A 24 -13.25 -8.90 1.87
N SER A 25 -12.87 -10.02 1.26
CA SER A 25 -11.69 -10.78 1.71
C SER A 25 -10.40 -9.95 1.60
N VAL A 26 -10.20 -9.21 0.51
CA VAL A 26 -9.03 -8.32 0.36
C VAL A 26 -9.09 -7.11 1.29
N LEU A 27 -10.26 -6.50 1.48
CA LEU A 27 -10.43 -5.37 2.42
C LEU A 27 -10.16 -5.78 3.88
N ILE A 28 -10.58 -6.98 4.28
CA ILE A 28 -10.34 -7.50 5.63
C ILE A 28 -8.86 -7.89 5.80
N THR A 29 -8.29 -8.63 4.86
CA THR A 29 -6.90 -9.07 4.97
C THR A 29 -5.89 -7.93 4.87
N SER A 30 -6.24 -6.82 4.19
CA SER A 30 -5.41 -5.62 4.16
C SER A 30 -5.31 -4.88 5.50
N LEU A 31 -6.28 -5.06 6.41
CA LEU A 31 -6.21 -4.55 7.79
C LEU A 31 -4.98 -5.08 8.54
N LEU A 32 -4.54 -6.30 8.20
CA LEU A 32 -3.34 -6.88 8.76
C LEU A 32 -2.06 -6.16 8.32
N ALA A 33 -2.06 -5.49 7.17
CA ALA A 33 -0.90 -4.72 6.69
C ALA A 33 -0.68 -3.40 7.45
N PHE A 34 -1.74 -2.82 8.02
CA PHE A 34 -1.72 -1.54 8.72
C PHE A 34 -1.22 -0.36 7.85
N GLU A 35 -1.53 -0.42 6.54
CA GLU A 35 -1.12 0.57 5.53
C GLU A 35 -2.23 1.58 5.18
N MET A 36 -2.98 2.06 6.15
CA MET A 36 -4.16 2.92 5.98
C MET A 36 -5.37 2.18 5.37
N SER A 37 -6.51 2.88 5.27
CA SER A 37 -7.71 2.37 4.62
C SER A 37 -7.53 2.25 3.11
N ALA A 38 -8.34 1.41 2.46
CA ALA A 38 -8.35 1.29 1.00
C ALA A 38 -8.60 2.65 0.32
N LEU A 39 -9.49 3.46 0.89
CA LEU A 39 -9.80 4.79 0.35
C LEU A 39 -8.57 5.71 0.39
N LYS A 40 -7.92 5.81 1.56
CA LYS A 40 -6.76 6.69 1.74
C LYS A 40 -5.55 6.20 0.95
N TRP A 41 -5.26 4.91 1.00
CA TRP A 41 -4.15 4.31 0.24
C TRP A 41 -4.30 4.55 -1.27
N CYS A 42 -5.49 4.28 -1.80
CA CYS A 42 -5.75 4.47 -3.23
C CYS A 42 -5.76 5.95 -3.63
N PHE A 43 -6.19 6.85 -2.74
CA PHE A 43 -6.08 8.28 -2.97
C PHE A 43 -4.62 8.70 -3.15
N ASP A 44 -3.74 8.36 -2.22
CA ASP A 44 -2.32 8.70 -2.30
C ASP A 44 -1.66 8.08 -3.54
N HIS A 45 -2.02 6.84 -3.87
CA HIS A 45 -1.47 6.14 -5.02
C HIS A 45 -1.92 6.73 -6.36
N ARG A 46 -3.21 7.11 -6.50
CA ARG A 46 -3.70 7.79 -7.70
C ARG A 46 -3.17 9.22 -7.81
N LEU A 47 -2.97 9.90 -6.69
CA LEU A 47 -2.33 11.22 -6.66
C LEU A 47 -0.89 11.11 -7.18
N HIS A 48 -0.12 10.11 -6.70
CA HIS A 48 1.21 9.82 -7.21
C HIS A 48 1.20 9.60 -8.73
N HIS A 49 0.34 8.74 -9.26
CA HIS A 49 0.28 8.48 -10.70
C HIS A 49 -0.09 9.71 -11.53
N ASN A 50 -0.88 10.63 -11.00
CA ASN A 50 -1.25 11.86 -11.70
C ASN A 50 -0.14 12.93 -11.68
N HIS A 51 0.77 12.86 -10.69
CA HIS A 51 1.76 13.90 -10.40
C HIS A 51 3.16 13.36 -10.20
N VAL A 52 3.48 12.20 -10.82
CA VAL A 52 4.82 11.55 -10.70
C VAL A 52 5.93 12.56 -10.92
N ASP A 53 6.91 12.57 -10.02
CA ASP A 53 8.11 13.43 -10.07
C ASP A 53 7.82 14.95 -10.01
N THR A 54 6.66 15.35 -9.47
CA THR A 54 6.33 16.76 -9.23
C THR A 54 6.28 17.05 -7.73
N ASP A 55 6.11 18.34 -7.38
CA ASP A 55 5.94 18.77 -5.98
C ASP A 55 4.65 18.23 -5.32
N GLU A 56 3.65 17.90 -6.13
CA GLU A 56 2.36 17.35 -5.68
C GLU A 56 2.40 15.83 -5.48
N ASP A 57 3.47 15.16 -5.96
CA ASP A 57 3.68 13.72 -5.73
C ASP A 57 3.88 13.45 -4.23
N PRO A 58 3.02 12.59 -3.62
CA PRO A 58 3.13 12.28 -2.19
C PRO A 58 4.49 11.78 -1.75
N TYR A 59 5.17 11.02 -2.57
CA TYR A 59 6.45 10.39 -2.24
C TYR A 59 7.47 10.58 -3.38
N SER A 60 7.53 11.80 -3.94
CA SER A 60 8.44 12.15 -5.02
C SER A 60 9.88 11.79 -4.68
N ILE A 61 10.54 11.10 -5.61
CA ILE A 61 11.97 10.75 -5.52
C ILE A 61 12.88 11.97 -5.64
N ASP A 62 12.41 13.06 -6.24
CA ASP A 62 13.15 14.31 -6.37
C ASP A 62 13.42 14.97 -5.01
N LYS A 63 12.58 14.67 -4.00
CA LYS A 63 12.81 15.05 -2.59
C LYS A 63 13.86 14.15 -1.89
N GLY A 64 14.38 13.15 -2.59
CA GLY A 64 15.42 12.24 -2.13
C GLY A 64 14.91 10.86 -1.74
N PHE A 65 15.84 9.89 -1.77
CA PHE A 65 15.54 8.48 -1.51
C PHE A 65 14.82 8.22 -0.18
N TRP A 66 15.31 8.79 0.91
CA TRP A 66 14.71 8.60 2.24
C TRP A 66 13.35 9.27 2.38
N TYR A 67 13.12 10.37 1.64
CA TYR A 67 11.81 10.98 1.58
C TYR A 67 10.82 10.03 0.91
N ALA A 68 11.11 9.58 -0.30
CA ALA A 68 10.27 8.63 -1.04
C ALA A 68 10.08 7.31 -0.28
N HIS A 69 11.10 6.86 0.49
CA HIS A 69 11.03 5.61 1.24
C HIS A 69 10.10 5.71 2.46
N ILE A 70 10.33 6.67 3.37
CA ILE A 70 9.62 6.70 4.66
C ILE A 70 9.25 8.12 5.14
N LEU A 71 10.05 9.16 4.84
CA LEU A 71 9.84 10.46 5.47
C LEU A 71 8.56 11.15 5.00
N TRP A 72 8.03 10.80 3.84
CA TRP A 72 6.75 11.27 3.32
C TRP A 72 5.57 11.00 4.28
N LEU A 73 5.67 9.98 5.13
CA LEU A 73 4.67 9.67 6.15
C LEU A 73 4.51 10.77 7.21
N PHE A 74 5.55 11.59 7.40
CA PHE A 74 5.60 12.69 8.38
C PHE A 74 5.28 14.05 7.76
N ASP A 75 5.18 14.11 6.42
CA ASP A 75 4.86 15.33 5.65
C ASP A 75 3.35 15.32 5.28
N TYR A 76 2.49 15.60 6.28
CA TYR A 76 1.08 15.21 6.23
C TYR A 76 0.11 16.38 5.93
N GLU A 77 0.51 17.41 5.18
CA GLU A 77 -0.38 18.55 4.89
C GLU A 77 -1.29 18.39 3.65
N ARG A 78 -1.39 17.18 3.07
CA ARG A 78 -2.18 16.99 1.83
C ARG A 78 -3.67 16.94 2.10
N LYS A 79 -4.39 17.85 1.44
CA LYS A 79 -5.85 17.83 1.46
C LYS A 79 -6.38 16.66 0.64
N PHE A 80 -7.29 15.90 1.22
CA PHE A 80 -8.01 14.85 0.52
C PHE A 80 -8.87 15.43 -0.59
N ASP A 81 -8.66 14.96 -1.85
CA ASP A 81 -9.48 15.33 -3.01
C ASP A 81 -10.39 14.16 -3.43
N PRO A 82 -11.70 14.27 -3.16
CA PRO A 82 -12.67 13.24 -3.52
C PRO A 82 -12.74 12.94 -5.03
N SER A 83 -12.31 13.86 -5.87
CA SER A 83 -12.38 13.72 -7.34
C SER A 83 -11.44 12.63 -7.88
N LEU A 84 -10.40 12.27 -7.12
CA LEU A 84 -9.47 11.21 -7.49
C LEU A 84 -10.01 9.79 -7.20
N VAL A 85 -10.95 9.67 -6.28
CA VAL A 85 -11.48 8.37 -5.81
C VAL A 85 -13.02 8.28 -5.80
N PRO A 86 -13.75 8.85 -6.79
CA PRO A 86 -15.21 8.94 -6.76
C PRO A 86 -15.89 7.57 -6.80
N ASP A 87 -15.27 6.60 -7.43
CA ASP A 87 -15.73 5.21 -7.49
C ASP A 87 -15.63 4.50 -6.14
N LEU A 88 -14.53 4.72 -5.41
CA LEU A 88 -14.33 4.14 -4.09
C LEU A 88 -15.27 4.77 -3.06
N MET A 89 -15.52 6.06 -3.15
CA MET A 89 -16.49 6.74 -2.30
C MET A 89 -17.94 6.28 -2.50
N ARG A 90 -18.27 5.76 -3.68
CA ARG A 90 -19.58 5.14 -3.96
C ARG A 90 -19.67 3.68 -3.53
N ASN A 91 -18.53 3.07 -3.20
CA ASN A 91 -18.49 1.66 -2.80
C ASN A 91 -18.74 1.53 -1.29
N PRO A 92 -19.89 0.96 -0.86
CA PRO A 92 -20.24 0.90 0.56
C PRO A 92 -19.27 0.03 1.39
N ARG A 93 -18.59 -0.95 0.78
CA ARG A 93 -17.62 -1.83 1.45
C ARG A 93 -16.34 -1.07 1.76
N VAL A 94 -15.83 -0.29 0.80
CA VAL A 94 -14.65 0.57 0.98
C VAL A 94 -14.94 1.64 2.03
N MET A 95 -16.09 2.31 1.93
CA MET A 95 -16.49 3.34 2.90
C MET A 95 -16.70 2.78 4.31
N PHE A 96 -17.21 1.55 4.44
CA PHE A 96 -17.31 0.88 5.74
C PHE A 96 -15.92 0.61 6.32
N GLN A 97 -15.01 0.04 5.52
CA GLN A 97 -13.64 -0.24 5.95
C GLN A 97 -12.91 1.06 6.33
N ASP A 98 -13.06 2.12 5.55
CA ASP A 98 -12.47 3.43 5.84
C ASP A 98 -12.95 4.00 7.17
N LYS A 99 -14.28 4.05 7.36
CA LYS A 99 -14.90 4.58 8.58
C LYS A 99 -14.45 3.87 9.86
N TYR A 100 -14.27 2.55 9.78
CA TYR A 100 -13.94 1.71 10.94
C TYR A 100 -12.51 1.17 10.88
N TYR A 101 -11.64 1.77 10.07
CA TYR A 101 -10.31 1.26 9.78
C TYR A 101 -9.50 0.96 11.05
N ILE A 102 -9.34 1.95 11.93
CA ILE A 102 -8.50 1.81 13.13
C ILE A 102 -8.97 0.69 14.06
N PRO A 103 -10.25 0.69 14.53
CA PRO A 103 -10.70 -0.39 15.39
C PRO A 103 -10.65 -1.77 14.71
N LEU A 104 -10.99 -1.88 13.45
CA LEU A 104 -10.91 -3.14 12.71
C LEU A 104 -9.46 -3.61 12.59
N ALA A 105 -8.52 -2.74 12.24
CA ALA A 105 -7.11 -3.09 12.12
C ALA A 105 -6.54 -3.58 13.47
N ILE A 106 -6.86 -2.90 14.57
CA ILE A 106 -6.45 -3.33 15.92
C ILE A 106 -7.04 -4.71 16.25
N ILE A 107 -8.35 -4.91 16.06
CA ILE A 107 -9.03 -6.18 16.37
C ILE A 107 -8.45 -7.33 15.54
N PHE A 108 -8.32 -7.17 14.23
CA PHE A 108 -7.82 -8.25 13.37
C PHE A 108 -6.35 -8.60 13.66
N ASN A 109 -5.50 -7.62 13.96
CA ASN A 109 -4.12 -7.87 14.37
C ASN A 109 -4.05 -8.55 15.74
N ALA A 110 -4.88 -8.14 16.71
CA ALA A 110 -4.98 -8.79 18.02
C ALA A 110 -5.47 -10.24 17.90
N LEU A 111 -6.46 -10.52 17.06
CA LEU A 111 -6.95 -11.87 16.78
C LEU A 111 -5.87 -12.75 16.16
N LEU A 112 -5.08 -12.22 15.21
CA LEU A 112 -3.96 -12.93 14.60
C LEU A 112 -2.90 -13.30 15.64
N ILE A 113 -2.51 -12.35 16.51
CA ILE A 113 -1.53 -12.59 17.57
C ILE A 113 -2.09 -13.60 18.57
N GLY A 114 -3.35 -13.45 19.00
CA GLY A 114 -4.02 -14.37 19.91
C GLY A 114 -4.06 -15.79 19.35
N ALA A 115 -4.38 -15.95 18.06
CA ALA A 115 -4.33 -17.26 17.40
C ALA A 115 -2.89 -17.84 17.35
N ALA A 116 -1.88 -17.02 17.11
CA ALA A 116 -0.49 -17.46 17.10
C ALA A 116 -0.02 -17.94 18.49
N CYS A 117 -0.55 -17.37 19.58
CA CYS A 117 -0.23 -17.79 20.96
C CYS A 117 -0.63 -19.25 21.28
N PHE A 118 -1.49 -19.88 20.48
CA PHE A 118 -1.79 -21.31 20.61
C PHE A 118 -0.65 -22.21 20.08
N PHE A 119 0.27 -21.66 19.28
CA PHE A 119 1.30 -22.42 18.59
C PHE A 119 2.71 -22.00 19.02
N MET A 120 2.87 -20.85 19.65
CA MET A 120 4.16 -20.31 20.07
C MET A 120 4.04 -19.44 21.32
N ASP A 121 5.19 -19.14 21.93
CA ASP A 121 5.26 -18.21 23.07
C ASP A 121 4.65 -16.84 22.72
N PRO A 122 3.92 -16.19 23.65
CA PRO A 122 3.27 -14.90 23.41
C PRO A 122 4.21 -13.78 22.93
N MET A 123 5.45 -13.71 23.42
CA MET A 123 6.44 -12.74 22.94
C MET A 123 6.87 -13.05 21.51
N ALA A 124 7.08 -14.33 21.18
CA ALA A 124 7.36 -14.75 19.81
C ALA A 124 6.17 -14.46 18.88
N ALA A 125 4.93 -14.73 19.32
CA ALA A 125 3.72 -14.42 18.57
C ALA A 125 3.60 -12.92 18.28
N PHE A 126 3.87 -12.07 19.26
CA PHE A 126 3.89 -10.61 19.07
C PHE A 126 5.03 -10.17 18.16
N PHE A 127 6.24 -10.67 18.38
CA PHE A 127 7.41 -10.28 17.58
C PHE A 127 7.25 -10.67 16.11
N TYR A 128 6.96 -11.94 15.80
CA TYR A 128 6.83 -12.43 14.42
C TYR A 128 5.47 -12.05 13.81
N GLY A 129 4.40 -12.21 14.56
CA GLY A 129 3.03 -11.97 14.09
C GLY A 129 2.68 -10.49 13.92
N PHE A 130 3.39 -9.58 14.59
CA PHE A 130 3.16 -8.14 14.48
C PHE A 130 4.42 -7.39 14.07
N LEU A 131 5.43 -7.24 14.91
CA LEU A 131 6.56 -6.33 14.67
C LEU A 131 7.33 -6.65 13.38
N LEU A 132 7.81 -7.88 13.24
CA LEU A 132 8.59 -8.28 12.06
C LEU A 132 7.73 -8.25 10.79
N ARG A 133 6.51 -8.78 10.86
CA ARG A 133 5.57 -8.74 9.74
C ARG A 133 5.28 -7.31 9.29
N MET A 134 4.99 -6.40 10.23
CA MET A 134 4.75 -4.98 9.92
C MET A 134 5.97 -4.34 9.27
N ALA A 135 7.16 -4.52 9.85
CA ALA A 135 8.40 -4.00 9.27
C ALA A 135 8.58 -4.50 7.82
N MET A 136 8.44 -5.81 7.60
CA MET A 136 8.61 -6.40 6.26
C MET A 136 7.59 -5.87 5.25
N VAL A 137 6.30 -5.82 5.62
CA VAL A 137 5.23 -5.36 4.72
C VAL A 137 5.45 -3.90 4.34
N HIS A 138 5.68 -3.02 5.32
CA HIS A 138 5.86 -1.60 5.07
C HIS A 138 7.12 -1.32 4.23
N HIS A 139 8.25 -1.92 4.58
CA HIS A 139 9.47 -1.75 3.78
C HIS A 139 9.31 -2.28 2.35
N CYS A 140 8.60 -3.40 2.13
CA CYS A 140 8.30 -3.87 0.79
C CYS A 140 7.51 -2.84 -0.02
N THR A 141 6.49 -2.22 0.56
CA THR A 141 5.70 -1.17 -0.10
C THR A 141 6.54 0.09 -0.35
N TRP A 142 7.29 0.56 0.65
CA TRP A 142 8.10 1.78 0.52
C TRP A 142 9.29 1.61 -0.43
N PHE A 143 9.81 0.40 -0.62
CA PHE A 143 10.84 0.14 -1.63
C PHE A 143 10.33 0.32 -3.05
N ILE A 144 9.03 0.15 -3.31
CA ILE A 144 8.46 0.49 -4.61
C ILE A 144 8.63 1.99 -4.88
N ASN A 145 8.29 2.84 -3.90
CA ASN A 145 8.39 4.29 -4.04
C ASN A 145 9.85 4.78 -4.15
N SER A 146 10.82 4.09 -3.56
CA SER A 146 12.22 4.51 -3.52
C SER A 146 13.10 3.75 -4.51
N LEU A 147 13.20 2.42 -4.42
CA LEU A 147 14.10 1.63 -5.26
C LEU A 147 13.64 1.56 -6.72
N CYS A 148 12.32 1.45 -6.98
CA CYS A 148 11.81 1.43 -8.34
C CYS A 148 11.86 2.81 -9.04
N HIS A 149 12.26 3.86 -8.32
CA HIS A 149 12.52 5.18 -8.88
C HIS A 149 14.02 5.57 -8.86
N THR A 150 14.90 4.69 -8.35
CA THR A 150 16.33 4.99 -8.20
C THR A 150 17.23 4.00 -8.95
N PHE A 151 16.96 2.69 -8.85
CA PHE A 151 17.85 1.63 -9.33
C PHE A 151 17.16 0.72 -10.34
N GLY A 152 17.59 0.77 -11.60
CA GLY A 152 17.07 -0.07 -12.67
C GLY A 152 17.30 0.50 -14.06
N SER A 153 16.63 -0.08 -15.05
CA SER A 153 16.67 0.36 -16.44
C SER A 153 15.41 1.14 -16.83
N LYS A 154 15.56 2.25 -17.56
CA LYS A 154 14.41 3.02 -18.10
C LYS A 154 13.90 2.37 -19.38
N THR A 155 12.94 1.47 -19.25
CA THR A 155 12.41 0.67 -20.37
C THR A 155 11.26 1.36 -21.09
N TYR A 156 10.46 2.18 -20.39
CA TYR A 156 9.21 2.74 -20.95
C TYR A 156 9.26 4.25 -21.18
N SER A 157 9.83 5.04 -20.28
CA SER A 157 9.96 6.49 -20.43
C SER A 157 11.34 6.95 -19.95
N ARG A 158 11.94 7.89 -20.69
CA ARG A 158 13.18 8.54 -20.25
C ARG A 158 12.92 9.75 -19.36
N GLU A 159 11.72 10.27 -19.39
CA GLU A 159 11.31 11.49 -18.69
C GLU A 159 10.90 11.22 -17.24
N LEU A 160 10.31 10.05 -16.96
CA LEU A 160 9.89 9.66 -15.61
C LEU A 160 11.03 8.97 -14.85
N SER A 161 11.02 9.10 -13.51
CA SER A 161 12.00 8.46 -12.62
C SER A 161 11.81 6.95 -12.53
N ALA A 162 10.61 6.42 -12.80
CA ALA A 162 10.28 5.01 -12.72
C ALA A 162 11.20 4.12 -13.57
N VAL A 163 11.73 3.06 -12.95
CA VAL A 163 12.69 2.13 -13.58
C VAL A 163 12.30 0.66 -13.37
N ASP A 164 12.66 -0.19 -14.34
CA ASP A 164 12.51 -1.64 -14.21
C ASP A 164 13.70 -2.22 -13.45
N ASN A 165 13.39 -3.00 -12.40
CA ASN A 165 14.38 -3.72 -11.62
C ASN A 165 13.96 -5.20 -11.48
N ALA A 166 14.66 -6.10 -12.18
CA ALA A 166 14.33 -7.52 -12.21
C ALA A 166 14.46 -8.19 -10.83
N ALA A 167 15.42 -7.77 -10.01
CA ALA A 167 15.59 -8.34 -8.67
C ALA A 167 14.43 -7.91 -7.75
N LEU A 168 14.02 -6.64 -7.80
CA LEU A 168 12.87 -6.16 -7.05
C LEU A 168 11.57 -6.81 -7.54
N ALA A 169 11.41 -7.00 -8.85
CA ALA A 169 10.25 -7.65 -9.44
C ALA A 169 10.06 -9.12 -9.02
N MET A 170 11.14 -9.80 -8.58
CA MET A 170 11.06 -11.15 -7.99
C MET A 170 10.61 -11.11 -6.52
N LEU A 171 11.01 -10.09 -5.77
CA LEU A 171 10.68 -9.92 -4.36
C LEU A 171 9.31 -9.24 -4.17
N ILE A 172 8.98 -8.30 -5.04
CA ILE A 172 7.80 -7.47 -4.96
C ILE A 172 7.08 -7.52 -6.32
N PRO A 173 6.01 -8.33 -6.46
CA PRO A 173 5.31 -8.51 -7.75
C PRO A 173 4.75 -7.20 -8.35
N GLU A 174 4.56 -6.17 -7.55
CA GLU A 174 4.14 -4.84 -8.00
C GLU A 174 5.19 -4.13 -8.85
N ALA A 175 6.48 -4.39 -8.63
CA ALA A 175 7.57 -3.77 -9.38
C ALA A 175 7.56 -4.11 -10.89
N LYS A 176 6.67 -4.99 -11.34
CA LYS A 176 6.39 -5.32 -12.74
C LYS A 176 5.15 -4.64 -13.33
N THR A 177 4.36 -3.94 -12.53
CA THR A 177 3.18 -3.27 -13.07
C THR A 177 3.62 -2.05 -13.86
N ARG A 178 3.22 -2.04 -15.13
CA ARG A 178 3.37 -0.89 -16.03
C ARG A 178 2.70 0.33 -15.38
N ILE A 179 3.46 1.38 -15.25
CA ILE A 179 2.96 2.72 -14.93
C ILE A 179 2.23 3.26 -16.15
#